data_9258d0f9fbade3418e969f909d640167
#
_entry.id   9258d0f9fbade3418e969f909d640167
#
_cell.length_a   1.000
_cell.length_b   1.000
_cell.length_c   1.000
_cell.angle_alpha   90.00
_cell.angle_beta   90.00
_cell.angle_gamma   90.00
#
_symmetry.space_group_name_H-M   'P 1'
#
loop_
_entity.id
_entity.type
_entity.pdbx_description
1 polymer ?
#
loop_
_entity_poly.entity_id
_entity_poly.type
_entity_poly.pdbx_seq_one_letter_code
_entity_poly.pdbx_strand_id
1 'polypeptide(L)'
;MESGKSQNDPTRLYKIGLEALEKIPVKLKIRSEIALLTADYSCMMNNSYGAEKCWMEAFESDSSVVNYLRLRFLPKNWDDYSCRVGKIIEAEYHKTMSEKDCLGGYYRDDVLGENALYKNDYCTLLFWEKRFDEVTQLGLSEKKVLGWSDTFMKQGLALFLLLLYEGDIYKAELYSMFRLAIYECGFDSKDFYKGTDIEIQKDKYSLFVELFDKWRTEVSVPEEDKNIWIRNIQILIAQRVGAIMEANKRNYYNECAAFIAACGEVIESRGQKGAKQSLMLSYKKEYARRRSFIQELRNFGFRE
;
A
#
# COMPACT_ATOMS: atom_id res chain seq x y z
N MET A 1 -39.03 36.25 -9.21
CA MET A 1 -38.20 35.50 -8.22
C MET A 1 -37.71 34.20 -8.82
N GLU A 2 -36.76 34.22 -9.77
CA GLU A 2 -36.19 33.04 -10.47
C GLU A 2 -34.67 33.16 -10.65
N SER A 3 -33.94 33.64 -9.65
CA SER A 3 -32.49 33.84 -9.79
C SER A 3 -31.61 33.00 -8.83
N GLY A 4 -32.20 32.03 -8.11
CA GLY A 4 -31.47 31.26 -7.09
C GLY A 4 -31.07 29.85 -7.45
N LYS A 5 -31.53 29.28 -8.58
CA LYS A 5 -31.28 27.86 -8.96
C LYS A 5 -30.11 27.61 -9.94
N SER A 6 -29.45 28.66 -10.43
CA SER A 6 -28.49 28.56 -11.54
C SER A 6 -27.01 28.30 -11.11
N GLN A 7 -26.68 28.32 -9.81
CA GLN A 7 -25.28 28.26 -9.39
C GLN A 7 -24.72 26.84 -9.17
N ASN A 8 -25.59 25.82 -9.00
CA ASN A 8 -25.18 24.43 -8.70
C ASN A 8 -25.76 23.41 -9.69
N ASP A 9 -25.80 23.71 -11.00
CA ASP A 9 -26.18 22.75 -12.02
C ASP A 9 -25.02 21.74 -12.25
N PRO A 10 -25.17 20.46 -11.87
CA PRO A 10 -24.12 19.45 -12.05
C PRO A 10 -23.63 19.33 -13.47
N THR A 11 -24.54 19.48 -14.47
CA THR A 11 -24.18 19.41 -15.89
C THR A 11 -23.24 20.51 -16.30
N ARG A 12 -23.48 21.74 -15.83
CA ARG A 12 -22.61 22.89 -16.08
C ARG A 12 -21.27 22.72 -15.41
N LEU A 13 -21.26 22.28 -14.14
CA LEU A 13 -20.03 22.11 -13.37
C LEU A 13 -19.17 20.96 -13.92
N TYR A 14 -19.79 19.88 -14.37
CA TYR A 14 -19.10 18.81 -15.09
C TYR A 14 -18.39 19.30 -16.35
N LYS A 15 -19.09 20.10 -17.18
CA LYS A 15 -18.49 20.69 -18.40
C LYS A 15 -17.29 21.60 -18.08
N ILE A 16 -17.44 22.46 -17.08
CA ILE A 16 -16.35 23.34 -16.60
C ILE A 16 -15.15 22.50 -16.16
N GLY A 17 -15.40 21.41 -15.42
CA GLY A 17 -14.35 20.48 -15.00
C GLY A 17 -13.61 19.85 -16.17
N LEU A 18 -14.33 19.37 -17.19
CA LEU A 18 -13.71 18.83 -18.40
C LEU A 18 -12.88 19.88 -19.16
N GLU A 19 -13.38 21.10 -19.31
CA GLU A 19 -12.62 22.20 -19.91
C GLU A 19 -11.35 22.55 -19.12
N ALA A 20 -11.41 22.46 -17.79
CA ALA A 20 -10.25 22.67 -16.94
C ALA A 20 -9.20 21.54 -17.12
N LEU A 21 -9.65 20.29 -17.22
CA LEU A 21 -8.78 19.14 -17.48
C LEU A 21 -8.05 19.22 -18.84
N GLU A 22 -8.66 19.83 -19.86
CA GLU A 22 -8.01 20.08 -21.15
C GLU A 22 -6.88 21.13 -21.08
N LYS A 23 -7.00 22.08 -20.16
CA LYS A 23 -6.07 23.23 -20.04
C LYS A 23 -4.92 22.98 -19.06
N ILE A 24 -5.14 22.15 -18.03
CA ILE A 24 -4.16 21.91 -16.99
C ILE A 24 -3.26 20.74 -17.38
N PRO A 25 -1.92 20.92 -17.35
CA PRO A 25 -0.98 19.87 -17.71
C PRO A 25 -1.15 18.61 -16.85
N VAL A 26 -1.11 17.42 -17.48
CA VAL A 26 -1.27 16.12 -16.83
C VAL A 26 -0.29 15.88 -15.69
N LYS A 27 0.91 16.42 -15.78
CA LYS A 27 1.95 16.29 -14.76
C LYS A 27 1.66 16.98 -13.42
N LEU A 28 0.63 17.82 -13.32
CA LEU A 28 0.33 18.58 -12.10
C LEU A 28 -0.70 17.87 -11.25
N LYS A 29 -0.40 17.59 -9.97
CA LYS A 29 -1.30 16.93 -9.02
C LYS A 29 -2.63 17.65 -8.81
N ILE A 30 -2.66 18.99 -8.92
CA ILE A 30 -3.91 19.75 -8.86
C ILE A 30 -4.94 19.29 -9.90
N ARG A 31 -4.48 18.77 -11.04
CA ARG A 31 -5.37 18.22 -12.07
C ARG A 31 -6.10 16.96 -11.57
N SER A 32 -5.46 16.13 -10.70
CA SER A 32 -6.10 15.00 -10.04
C SER A 32 -7.28 15.45 -9.17
N GLU A 33 -7.10 16.49 -8.35
CA GLU A 33 -8.18 17.03 -7.51
C GLU A 33 -9.35 17.56 -8.36
N ILE A 34 -9.07 18.24 -9.46
CA ILE A 34 -10.09 18.74 -10.39
C ILE A 34 -10.81 17.56 -11.06
N ALA A 35 -10.10 16.51 -11.44
CA ALA A 35 -10.68 15.31 -12.02
C ALA A 35 -11.65 14.62 -11.03
N LEU A 36 -11.27 14.51 -9.74
CA LEU A 36 -12.12 13.95 -8.72
C LEU A 36 -13.38 14.81 -8.46
N LEU A 37 -13.23 16.12 -8.39
CA LEU A 37 -14.40 17.03 -8.30
C LEU A 37 -15.32 16.91 -9.53
N THR A 38 -14.73 16.72 -10.72
CA THR A 38 -15.51 16.51 -11.95
C THR A 38 -16.23 15.17 -11.93
N ALA A 39 -15.60 14.13 -11.36
CA ALA A 39 -16.23 12.83 -11.15
C ALA A 39 -17.44 12.91 -10.22
N ASP A 40 -17.39 13.71 -9.13
CA ASP A 40 -18.53 13.93 -8.24
C ASP A 40 -19.76 14.44 -9.03
N TYR A 41 -19.57 15.43 -9.90
CA TYR A 41 -20.67 15.93 -10.74
C TYR A 41 -21.17 14.90 -11.75
N SER A 42 -20.27 14.06 -12.27
CA SER A 42 -20.64 12.95 -13.15
C SER A 42 -21.51 11.93 -12.41
N CYS A 43 -21.16 11.58 -11.18
CA CYS A 43 -21.95 10.71 -10.31
C CYS A 43 -23.33 11.31 -10.02
N MET A 44 -23.41 12.60 -9.67
CA MET A 44 -24.69 13.32 -9.46
C MET A 44 -25.62 13.25 -10.66
N MET A 45 -25.08 13.12 -11.85
CA MET A 45 -25.85 12.93 -13.11
C MET A 45 -26.11 11.46 -13.47
N ASN A 46 -25.78 10.51 -12.61
CA ASN A 46 -25.79 9.07 -12.89
C ASN A 46 -24.95 8.66 -14.13
N ASN A 47 -23.91 9.42 -14.44
CA ASN A 47 -22.98 9.13 -15.54
C ASN A 47 -21.73 8.40 -15.03
N SER A 48 -21.86 7.10 -14.76
CA SER A 48 -20.75 6.27 -14.24
C SER A 48 -19.55 6.25 -15.19
N TYR A 49 -19.76 6.20 -16.49
CA TYR A 49 -18.69 6.23 -17.49
C TYR A 49 -17.87 7.54 -17.45
N GLY A 50 -18.54 8.67 -17.27
CA GLY A 50 -17.87 9.96 -17.09
C GLY A 50 -17.04 10.01 -15.80
N ALA A 51 -17.56 9.44 -14.70
CA ALA A 51 -16.84 9.35 -13.44
C ALA A 51 -15.59 8.47 -13.57
N GLU A 52 -15.71 7.28 -14.17
CA GLU A 52 -14.58 6.37 -14.39
C GLU A 52 -13.47 7.02 -15.23
N LYS A 53 -13.83 7.78 -16.27
CA LYS A 53 -12.85 8.57 -17.04
C LYS A 53 -12.13 9.60 -16.18
N CYS A 54 -12.86 10.31 -15.32
CA CYS A 54 -12.27 11.28 -14.43
C CYS A 54 -11.34 10.63 -13.38
N TRP A 55 -11.67 9.44 -12.89
CA TRP A 55 -10.77 8.68 -12.01
C TRP A 55 -9.46 8.27 -12.73
N MET A 56 -9.55 7.94 -14.02
CA MET A 56 -8.36 7.67 -14.83
C MET A 56 -7.48 8.92 -14.99
N GLU A 57 -8.08 10.09 -15.29
CA GLU A 57 -7.38 11.37 -15.34
C GLU A 57 -6.75 11.74 -13.99
N ALA A 58 -7.44 11.41 -12.87
CA ALA A 58 -6.90 11.62 -11.54
C ALA A 58 -5.65 10.77 -11.30
N PHE A 59 -5.67 9.49 -11.67
CA PHE A 59 -4.52 8.60 -11.54
C PHE A 59 -3.34 9.00 -12.43
N GLU A 60 -3.58 9.46 -13.66
CA GLU A 60 -2.53 9.96 -14.53
C GLU A 60 -1.81 11.19 -13.96
N SER A 61 -2.52 12.02 -13.22
CA SER A 61 -1.98 13.26 -12.65
C SER A 61 -1.47 13.13 -11.23
N ASP A 62 -1.85 12.04 -10.54
CA ASP A 62 -1.36 11.64 -9.22
C ASP A 62 -1.42 10.11 -9.12
N SER A 63 -0.29 9.47 -9.43
CA SER A 63 -0.15 8.00 -9.45
C SER A 63 -0.02 7.42 -8.03
N SER A 64 -0.80 7.96 -7.07
CA SER A 64 -0.85 7.49 -5.69
C SER A 64 -1.55 6.13 -5.57
N VAL A 65 -1.22 5.41 -4.49
CA VAL A 65 -1.83 4.11 -4.17
C VAL A 65 -3.35 4.24 -4.01
N VAL A 66 -3.85 5.33 -3.43
CA VAL A 66 -5.28 5.53 -3.25
C VAL A 66 -6.02 5.74 -4.57
N ASN A 67 -5.45 6.49 -5.51
CA ASN A 67 -6.02 6.66 -6.85
C ASN A 67 -5.99 5.35 -7.65
N TYR A 68 -4.92 4.56 -7.51
CA TYR A 68 -4.86 3.22 -8.07
C TYR A 68 -5.97 2.31 -7.53
N LEU A 69 -6.11 2.23 -6.20
CA LEU A 69 -7.11 1.39 -5.56
C LEU A 69 -8.54 1.80 -5.96
N ARG A 70 -8.80 3.11 -6.11
CA ARG A 70 -10.08 3.61 -6.64
C ARG A 70 -10.37 3.04 -8.02
N LEU A 71 -9.42 3.16 -8.96
CA LEU A 71 -9.55 2.61 -10.31
C LEU A 71 -9.65 1.08 -10.33
N ARG A 72 -8.98 0.41 -9.40
CA ARG A 72 -8.96 -1.05 -9.34
C ARG A 72 -10.30 -1.62 -8.88
N PHE A 73 -11.02 -0.93 -7.98
CA PHE A 73 -12.15 -1.50 -7.26
C PHE A 73 -13.51 -0.86 -7.52
N LEU A 74 -13.59 0.37 -8.00
CA LEU A 74 -14.85 1.06 -8.23
C LEU A 74 -15.41 0.91 -9.65
N PRO A 75 -14.63 0.91 -10.74
CA PRO A 75 -15.14 0.63 -12.07
C PRO A 75 -15.76 -0.76 -12.16
N LYS A 76 -16.73 -0.90 -13.07
CA LYS A 76 -17.38 -2.20 -13.33
C LYS A 76 -16.44 -3.22 -13.95
N ASN A 77 -15.49 -2.76 -14.75
CA ASN A 77 -14.56 -3.62 -15.46
C ASN A 77 -13.13 -3.06 -15.37
N TRP A 78 -12.31 -3.69 -14.55
CA TRP A 78 -10.90 -3.34 -14.39
C TRP A 78 -10.08 -3.53 -15.66
N ASP A 79 -10.41 -4.54 -16.48
CA ASP A 79 -9.64 -4.88 -17.68
C ASP A 79 -9.59 -3.74 -18.71
N ASP A 80 -10.60 -2.84 -18.70
CA ASP A 80 -10.64 -1.67 -19.57
C ASP A 80 -9.52 -0.64 -19.22
N TYR A 81 -8.99 -0.68 -18.01
CA TYR A 81 -8.00 0.28 -17.48
C TYR A 81 -6.63 -0.32 -17.22
N SER A 82 -6.53 -1.61 -16.92
CA SER A 82 -5.33 -2.30 -16.42
C SER A 82 -4.09 -2.06 -17.27
N CYS A 83 -4.21 -2.20 -18.60
CA CYS A 83 -3.09 -1.99 -19.53
C CYS A 83 -2.59 -0.54 -19.53
N ARG A 84 -3.50 0.47 -19.46
CA ARG A 84 -3.13 1.88 -19.40
C ARG A 84 -2.49 2.22 -18.06
N VAL A 85 -3.04 1.73 -16.98
CA VAL A 85 -2.53 1.91 -15.61
C VAL A 85 -1.11 1.36 -15.50
N GLY A 86 -0.85 0.13 -15.96
CA GLY A 86 0.49 -0.45 -15.96
C GLY A 86 1.52 0.41 -16.71
N LYS A 87 1.16 0.97 -17.88
CA LYS A 87 2.05 1.86 -18.63
C LYS A 87 2.34 3.17 -17.89
N ILE A 88 1.35 3.74 -17.21
CA ILE A 88 1.53 4.96 -16.42
C ILE A 88 2.48 4.72 -15.25
N ILE A 89 2.29 3.61 -14.52
CA ILE A 89 3.15 3.22 -13.40
C ILE A 89 4.62 3.17 -13.85
N GLU A 90 4.90 2.49 -14.96
CA GLU A 90 6.26 2.40 -15.50
C GLU A 90 6.82 3.76 -15.92
N ALA A 91 6.04 4.51 -16.69
CA ALA A 91 6.48 5.80 -17.24
C ALA A 91 6.79 6.81 -16.12
N GLU A 92 5.89 6.93 -15.12
CA GLU A 92 6.08 7.87 -14.02
C GLU A 92 7.25 7.47 -13.10
N TYR A 93 7.44 6.18 -12.83
CA TYR A 93 8.59 5.72 -12.05
C TYR A 93 9.91 6.03 -12.76
N HIS A 94 10.03 5.70 -14.05
CA HIS A 94 11.25 5.97 -14.82
C HIS A 94 11.54 7.47 -14.94
N LYS A 95 10.51 8.28 -15.16
CA LYS A 95 10.62 9.74 -15.19
C LYS A 95 11.14 10.26 -13.84
N THR A 96 10.50 9.88 -12.74
CA THR A 96 10.87 10.31 -11.39
C THR A 96 12.32 9.94 -11.05
N MET A 97 12.77 8.73 -11.42
CA MET A 97 14.15 8.30 -11.16
C MET A 97 15.16 9.07 -12.02
N SER A 98 14.86 9.29 -13.30
CA SER A 98 15.72 10.06 -14.20
C SER A 98 15.88 11.52 -13.76
N GLU A 99 14.81 12.17 -13.32
CA GLU A 99 14.84 13.54 -12.78
C GLU A 99 15.63 13.63 -11.47
N LYS A 100 15.51 12.62 -10.59
CA LYS A 100 16.27 12.53 -9.35
C LYS A 100 17.78 12.44 -9.59
N ASP A 101 18.20 11.66 -10.56
CA ASP A 101 19.61 11.50 -10.92
C ASP A 101 20.19 12.82 -11.49
N CYS A 102 19.41 13.56 -12.27
CA CYS A 102 19.79 14.85 -12.81
C CYS A 102 19.97 15.94 -11.74
N LEU A 103 19.21 15.85 -10.63
CA LEU A 103 19.21 16.86 -9.55
C LEU A 103 20.20 16.55 -8.42
N GLY A 104 21.08 15.55 -8.58
CA GLY A 104 22.11 15.23 -7.58
C GLY A 104 21.55 14.77 -6.24
N GLY A 105 20.37 14.14 -6.23
CA GLY A 105 19.73 13.59 -5.03
C GLY A 105 19.01 14.61 -4.16
N TYR A 106 18.95 15.88 -4.52
CA TYR A 106 18.07 16.84 -3.85
C TYR A 106 16.62 16.53 -4.25
N TYR A 107 15.83 16.11 -3.27
CA TYR A 107 14.39 16.01 -3.43
C TYR A 107 13.82 17.37 -3.81
N ARG A 108 13.22 17.45 -4.96
CA ARG A 108 12.26 18.51 -5.28
C ARG A 108 10.95 18.10 -4.59
N ASP A 109 10.94 18.16 -3.26
CA ASP A 109 9.70 18.00 -2.51
C ASP A 109 8.70 18.97 -3.09
N ASP A 110 7.66 18.45 -3.74
CA ASP A 110 6.37 19.06 -4.07
C ASP A 110 6.27 20.58 -4.34
N VAL A 111 7.40 21.27 -4.52
CA VAL A 111 7.46 22.72 -4.71
C VAL A 111 6.64 23.17 -5.94
N LEU A 112 6.39 22.25 -6.87
CA LEU A 112 5.57 22.51 -8.05
C LEU A 112 4.30 21.63 -8.12
N GLY A 113 4.05 20.75 -7.14
CA GLY A 113 2.89 19.85 -7.15
C GLY A 113 2.86 18.93 -8.38
N GLU A 114 4.02 18.49 -8.87
CA GLU A 114 4.11 17.57 -9.99
C GLU A 114 3.94 16.12 -9.55
N ASN A 115 3.35 15.30 -10.43
CA ASN A 115 3.25 13.87 -10.23
C ASN A 115 4.64 13.23 -10.14
N ALA A 116 4.90 12.47 -9.10
CA ALA A 116 6.15 11.75 -8.90
C ALA A 116 5.86 10.41 -8.23
N LEU A 117 6.38 9.33 -8.80
CA LEU A 117 6.22 7.99 -8.28
C LEU A 117 7.55 7.47 -7.73
N TYR A 118 7.71 7.52 -6.41
CA TYR A 118 8.92 7.05 -5.74
C TYR A 118 8.91 5.54 -5.52
N LYS A 119 10.09 4.98 -5.25
CA LYS A 119 10.32 3.53 -5.14
C LYS A 119 9.34 2.81 -4.22
N ASN A 120 8.97 3.40 -3.07
CA ASN A 120 8.08 2.74 -2.11
C ASN A 120 6.66 2.58 -2.68
N ASP A 121 6.09 3.65 -3.23
CA ASP A 121 4.78 3.61 -3.87
C ASP A 121 4.80 2.75 -5.14
N TYR A 122 5.87 2.85 -5.94
CA TYR A 122 6.05 1.99 -7.11
C TYR A 122 6.04 0.51 -6.72
N CYS A 123 6.82 0.09 -5.72
CA CYS A 123 6.80 -1.30 -5.24
C CYS A 123 5.42 -1.70 -4.67
N THR A 124 4.70 -0.76 -4.05
CA THR A 124 3.33 -1.00 -3.59
C THR A 124 2.39 -1.27 -4.76
N LEU A 125 2.46 -0.44 -5.82
CA LEU A 125 1.65 -0.63 -7.02
C LEU A 125 2.01 -1.94 -7.74
N LEU A 126 3.31 -2.27 -7.87
CA LEU A 126 3.75 -3.56 -8.41
C LEU A 126 3.18 -4.74 -7.63
N PHE A 127 3.12 -4.64 -6.28
CA PHE A 127 2.52 -5.67 -5.46
C PHE A 127 1.04 -5.89 -5.80
N TRP A 128 0.26 -4.81 -5.90
CA TRP A 128 -1.15 -4.88 -6.31
C TRP A 128 -1.33 -5.36 -7.76
N GLU A 129 -0.36 -5.08 -8.65
CA GLU A 129 -0.30 -5.61 -10.02
C GLU A 129 0.17 -7.07 -10.10
N LYS A 130 0.41 -7.74 -8.96
CA LYS A 130 0.85 -9.13 -8.85
C LYS A 130 2.26 -9.38 -9.45
N ARG A 131 3.07 -8.34 -9.60
CA ARG A 131 4.46 -8.39 -10.12
C ARG A 131 5.44 -8.70 -8.98
N PHE A 132 5.23 -9.81 -8.29
CA PHE A 132 5.91 -10.16 -7.03
C PHE A 132 7.42 -10.34 -7.18
N ASP A 133 7.90 -10.86 -8.31
CA ASP A 133 9.35 -11.03 -8.55
C ASP A 133 10.06 -9.67 -8.59
N GLU A 134 9.45 -8.68 -9.23
CA GLU A 134 9.99 -7.34 -9.29
C GLU A 134 9.94 -6.66 -7.92
N VAL A 135 8.84 -6.84 -7.17
CA VAL A 135 8.74 -6.35 -5.79
C VAL A 135 9.83 -6.95 -4.92
N THR A 136 10.11 -8.25 -5.03
CA THR A 136 11.17 -8.89 -4.23
C THR A 136 12.56 -8.40 -4.62
N GLN A 137 12.82 -8.22 -5.91
CA GLN A 137 14.10 -7.74 -6.41
C GLN A 137 14.37 -6.27 -6.07
N LEU A 138 13.39 -5.40 -6.22
CA LEU A 138 13.52 -3.96 -5.98
C LEU A 138 13.26 -3.58 -4.53
N GLY A 139 12.13 -4.04 -3.99
CA GLY A 139 11.61 -3.59 -2.72
C GLY A 139 12.22 -4.27 -1.51
N LEU A 140 12.50 -5.58 -1.62
CA LEU A 140 13.03 -6.39 -0.51
C LEU A 140 14.53 -6.64 -0.60
N SER A 141 15.27 -5.83 -1.37
CA SER A 141 16.72 -5.97 -1.62
C SER A 141 17.58 -4.97 -0.85
N GLU A 142 17.04 -4.28 0.16
CA GLU A 142 17.78 -3.28 0.92
C GLU A 142 18.95 -3.90 1.69
N LYS A 143 20.17 -3.43 1.42
CA LYS A 143 21.41 -3.93 2.05
C LYS A 143 21.60 -3.39 3.47
N LYS A 144 21.05 -2.21 3.78
CA LYS A 144 21.20 -1.57 5.10
C LYS A 144 20.09 -2.03 6.03
N VAL A 145 20.32 -3.11 6.74
CA VAL A 145 19.31 -3.73 7.62
C VAL A 145 18.79 -2.77 8.71
N LEU A 146 19.56 -1.80 9.13
CA LEU A 146 19.13 -0.74 10.07
C LEU A 146 18.27 0.33 9.38
N GLY A 147 18.32 0.45 8.06
CA GLY A 147 17.66 1.50 7.27
C GLY A 147 16.24 1.15 6.78
N TRP A 148 15.53 0.23 7.42
CA TRP A 148 14.20 -0.17 6.97
C TRP A 148 13.14 0.93 7.07
N SER A 149 13.35 1.93 7.91
CA SER A 149 12.33 2.97 8.17
C SER A 149 12.00 3.83 6.95
N ASP A 150 12.98 4.02 6.06
CA ASP A 150 12.87 4.90 4.89
C ASP A 150 12.77 4.10 3.58
N THR A 151 12.49 2.81 3.68
CA THR A 151 12.44 1.89 2.52
C THR A 151 11.15 1.08 2.52
N PHE A 152 10.86 0.45 1.38
CA PHE A 152 9.70 -0.45 1.23
C PHE A 152 9.76 -1.70 2.13
N MET A 153 10.91 -1.99 2.77
CA MET A 153 11.12 -3.24 3.51
C MET A 153 10.01 -3.56 4.52
N LYS A 154 9.64 -2.60 5.37
CA LYS A 154 8.60 -2.84 6.40
C LYS A 154 7.24 -3.10 5.77
N GLN A 155 6.85 -2.25 4.83
CA GLN A 155 5.58 -2.37 4.12
C GLN A 155 5.53 -3.66 3.31
N GLY A 156 6.59 -3.95 2.55
CA GLY A 156 6.68 -5.14 1.73
C GLY A 156 6.58 -6.43 2.54
N LEU A 157 7.33 -6.53 3.66
CA LEU A 157 7.20 -7.68 4.55
C LEU A 157 5.79 -7.83 5.11
N ALA A 158 5.14 -6.72 5.49
CA ALA A 158 3.76 -6.76 5.97
C ALA A 158 2.80 -7.27 4.88
N LEU A 159 2.89 -6.72 3.67
CA LEU A 159 2.05 -7.13 2.54
C LEU A 159 2.25 -8.60 2.16
N PHE A 160 3.49 -9.08 2.11
CA PHE A 160 3.76 -10.51 1.82
C PHE A 160 3.26 -11.42 2.95
N LEU A 161 3.39 -11.04 4.23
CA LEU A 161 2.83 -11.82 5.34
C LEU A 161 1.31 -11.91 5.26
N LEU A 162 0.64 -10.81 4.92
CA LEU A 162 -0.81 -10.78 4.70
C LEU A 162 -1.23 -11.67 3.53
N LEU A 163 -0.49 -11.63 2.41
CA LEU A 163 -0.75 -12.44 1.23
C LEU A 163 -0.58 -13.94 1.50
N LEU A 164 0.46 -14.30 2.25
CA LEU A 164 0.84 -15.69 2.55
C LEU A 164 -0.04 -16.36 3.62
N TYR A 165 -0.87 -15.59 4.33
CA TYR A 165 -1.77 -16.11 5.35
C TYR A 165 -2.93 -16.89 4.74
N GLU A 166 -3.19 -18.11 5.23
CA GLU A 166 -4.23 -19.01 4.68
C GLU A 166 -5.44 -19.20 5.63
N GLY A 167 -5.53 -18.42 6.73
CA GLY A 167 -6.67 -18.47 7.64
C GLY A 167 -7.84 -17.60 7.19
N ASP A 168 -9.03 -17.92 7.71
CA ASP A 168 -10.26 -17.15 7.44
C ASP A 168 -10.34 -15.85 8.23
N ILE A 169 -9.71 -15.80 9.40
CA ILE A 169 -9.71 -14.65 10.30
C ILE A 169 -8.28 -14.29 10.67
N TYR A 170 -7.89 -13.06 10.40
CA TYR A 170 -6.57 -12.55 10.73
C TYR A 170 -6.35 -12.54 12.25
N LYS A 171 -5.25 -13.15 12.69
CA LYS A 171 -4.80 -13.10 14.08
C LYS A 171 -4.28 -11.70 14.43
N ALA A 172 -4.12 -11.44 15.73
CA ALA A 172 -3.84 -10.08 16.23
C ALA A 172 -2.62 -9.43 15.60
N GLU A 173 -1.50 -10.16 15.51
CA GLU A 173 -0.26 -9.57 14.98
C GLU A 173 -0.28 -9.46 13.47
N LEU A 174 -0.90 -10.39 12.79
CA LEU A 174 -1.10 -10.30 11.35
C LEU A 174 -2.07 -9.15 11.00
N TYR A 175 -3.11 -8.92 11.83
CA TYR A 175 -3.97 -7.74 11.67
C TYR A 175 -3.18 -6.43 11.84
N SER A 176 -2.15 -6.40 12.72
CA SER A 176 -1.29 -5.22 12.87
C SER A 176 -0.49 -4.91 11.60
N MET A 177 -0.24 -5.90 10.74
CA MET A 177 0.42 -5.70 9.44
C MET A 177 -0.43 -4.85 8.49
N PHE A 178 -1.76 -4.92 8.55
CA PHE A 178 -2.63 -3.99 7.82
C PHE A 178 -2.42 -2.55 8.26
N ARG A 179 -2.29 -2.30 9.57
CA ARG A 179 -2.02 -0.95 10.09
C ARG A 179 -0.72 -0.40 9.53
N LEU A 180 0.31 -1.23 9.49
CA LEU A 180 1.61 -0.85 8.92
C LEU A 180 1.49 -0.55 7.42
N ALA A 181 0.87 -1.44 6.64
CA ALA A 181 0.68 -1.26 5.21
C ALA A 181 -0.11 0.02 4.88
N ILE A 182 -1.21 0.28 5.61
CA ILE A 182 -2.05 1.47 5.47
C ILE A 182 -1.26 2.75 5.79
N TYR A 183 -0.48 2.73 6.87
CA TYR A 183 0.32 3.88 7.29
C TYR A 183 1.39 4.23 6.25
N GLU A 184 2.13 3.24 5.79
CA GLU A 184 3.25 3.44 4.85
C GLU A 184 2.77 3.88 3.44
N CYS A 185 1.58 3.48 2.98
CA CYS A 185 1.03 3.93 1.69
C CYS A 185 0.08 5.14 1.79
N GLY A 186 -0.12 5.68 2.99
CA GLY A 186 -0.97 6.86 3.20
C GLY A 186 -2.45 6.64 2.85
N PHE A 187 -2.96 5.39 2.89
CA PHE A 187 -4.35 5.10 2.53
C PHE A 187 -5.34 5.71 3.52
N ASP A 188 -6.34 6.42 2.99
CA ASP A 188 -7.48 6.93 3.76
C ASP A 188 -8.80 6.67 3.03
N SER A 189 -9.85 6.31 3.76
CA SER A 189 -11.17 6.03 3.19
C SER A 189 -11.83 7.26 2.58
N LYS A 190 -11.59 8.45 3.14
CA LYS A 190 -12.12 9.70 2.59
C LYS A 190 -11.54 9.97 1.22
N ASP A 191 -10.22 9.78 1.08
CA ASP A 191 -9.53 9.98 -0.20
C ASP A 191 -9.92 8.91 -1.23
N PHE A 192 -10.16 7.67 -0.78
CA PHE A 192 -10.63 6.59 -1.67
C PHE A 192 -12.01 6.88 -2.26
N TYR A 193 -12.93 7.46 -1.49
CA TYR A 193 -14.28 7.78 -1.95
C TYR A 193 -14.44 9.16 -2.57
N LYS A 194 -13.39 9.98 -2.68
CA LYS A 194 -13.44 11.23 -3.46
C LYS A 194 -13.83 10.95 -4.90
N GLY A 195 -14.69 11.78 -5.46
CA GLY A 195 -15.17 11.63 -6.82
C GLY A 195 -16.18 10.49 -7.01
N THR A 196 -16.89 10.12 -5.94
CA THR A 196 -17.94 9.09 -5.96
C THR A 196 -19.20 9.59 -5.26
N ASP A 197 -20.34 8.97 -5.53
CA ASP A 197 -21.62 9.18 -4.80
C ASP A 197 -21.77 8.22 -3.60
N ILE A 198 -20.71 7.50 -3.25
CA ILE A 198 -20.73 6.51 -2.18
C ILE A 198 -20.52 7.21 -0.83
N GLU A 199 -21.49 7.07 0.08
CA GLU A 199 -21.34 7.54 1.44
C GLU A 199 -20.30 6.72 2.20
N ILE A 200 -19.40 7.40 2.94
CA ILE A 200 -18.34 6.75 3.71
C ILE A 200 -18.96 6.01 4.90
N GLN A 201 -19.01 4.69 4.81
CA GLN A 201 -19.58 3.83 5.85
C GLN A 201 -18.51 3.09 6.67
N LYS A 202 -17.28 3.02 6.17
CA LYS A 202 -16.19 2.23 6.75
C LYS A 202 -15.00 3.08 7.11
N ASP A 203 -14.40 2.77 8.25
CA ASP A 203 -13.08 3.30 8.58
C ASP A 203 -12.02 2.75 7.62
N LYS A 204 -10.86 3.41 7.55
CA LYS A 204 -9.80 3.08 6.61
C LYS A 204 -9.24 1.65 6.77
N TYR A 205 -9.25 1.12 7.99
CA TYR A 205 -8.73 -0.23 8.25
C TYR A 205 -9.69 -1.29 7.73
N SER A 206 -10.97 -1.18 8.08
CA SER A 206 -12.01 -2.10 7.60
C SER A 206 -12.12 -2.09 6.08
N LEU A 207 -12.04 -0.90 5.48
CA LEU A 207 -12.06 -0.76 4.02
C LEU A 207 -10.84 -1.42 3.38
N PHE A 208 -9.63 -1.12 3.86
CA PHE A 208 -8.41 -1.68 3.27
C PHE A 208 -8.36 -3.21 3.37
N VAL A 209 -8.77 -3.78 4.50
CA VAL A 209 -8.89 -5.24 4.68
C VAL A 209 -9.83 -5.84 3.65
N GLU A 210 -11.00 -5.23 3.43
CA GLU A 210 -11.97 -5.70 2.43
C GLU A 210 -11.40 -5.63 1.00
N LEU A 211 -10.76 -4.52 0.63
CA LEU A 211 -10.14 -4.37 -0.68
C LEU A 211 -9.01 -5.40 -0.87
N PHE A 212 -8.21 -5.62 0.16
CA PHE A 212 -7.13 -6.60 0.15
C PHE A 212 -7.66 -8.03 0.01
N ASP A 213 -8.68 -8.40 0.78
CA ASP A 213 -9.28 -9.73 0.72
C ASP A 213 -9.94 -9.99 -0.63
N LYS A 214 -10.65 -9.00 -1.19
CA LYS A 214 -11.19 -9.09 -2.54
C LYS A 214 -10.08 -9.31 -3.58
N TRP A 215 -9.02 -8.52 -3.54
CA TRP A 215 -7.87 -8.66 -4.43
C TRP A 215 -7.18 -10.02 -4.25
N ARG A 216 -6.99 -10.47 -3.02
CA ARG A 216 -6.31 -11.72 -2.69
C ARG A 216 -7.02 -12.94 -3.31
N THR A 217 -8.35 -12.92 -3.45
CA THR A 217 -9.09 -14.00 -4.12
C THR A 217 -8.74 -14.18 -5.60
N GLU A 218 -8.20 -13.13 -6.22
CA GLU A 218 -7.77 -13.15 -7.62
C GLU A 218 -6.30 -13.54 -7.78
N VAL A 219 -5.57 -13.70 -6.66
CA VAL A 219 -4.13 -13.99 -6.67
C VAL A 219 -3.91 -15.49 -6.61
N SER A 220 -3.25 -16.03 -7.61
CA SER A 220 -2.77 -17.41 -7.63
C SER A 220 -1.26 -17.43 -7.53
N VAL A 221 -0.71 -18.02 -6.47
CA VAL A 221 0.73 -18.17 -6.25
C VAL A 221 1.02 -19.65 -6.06
N PRO A 222 1.98 -20.24 -6.81
CA PRO A 222 2.43 -21.60 -6.60
C PRO A 222 2.93 -21.84 -5.15
N GLU A 223 2.67 -23.03 -4.61
CA GLU A 223 3.09 -23.39 -3.26
C GLU A 223 4.61 -23.33 -3.06
N GLU A 224 5.36 -23.64 -4.11
CA GLU A 224 6.80 -23.55 -4.09
C GLU A 224 7.28 -22.12 -3.86
N ASP A 225 6.70 -21.14 -4.56
CA ASP A 225 7.02 -19.72 -4.44
C ASP A 225 6.63 -19.20 -3.06
N LYS A 226 5.43 -19.56 -2.55
CA LYS A 226 5.02 -19.20 -1.18
C LYS A 226 6.05 -19.71 -0.15
N ASN A 227 6.52 -20.93 -0.29
CA ASN A 227 7.51 -21.51 0.61
C ASN A 227 8.90 -20.83 0.50
N ILE A 228 9.28 -20.40 -0.71
CA ILE A 228 10.49 -19.61 -0.94
C ILE A 228 10.34 -18.24 -0.24
N TRP A 229 9.23 -17.57 -0.43
CA TRP A 229 8.99 -16.26 0.19
C TRP A 229 8.96 -16.32 1.72
N ILE A 230 8.31 -17.33 2.31
CA ILE A 230 8.32 -17.51 3.78
C ILE A 230 9.75 -17.66 4.30
N ARG A 231 10.59 -18.48 3.65
CA ARG A 231 12.00 -18.64 4.04
C ARG A 231 12.78 -17.33 3.92
N ASN A 232 12.58 -16.60 2.83
CA ASN A 232 13.24 -15.32 2.61
C ASN A 232 12.81 -14.29 3.67
N ILE A 233 11.52 -14.22 3.99
CA ILE A 233 10.99 -13.34 5.06
C ILE A 233 11.61 -13.71 6.42
N GLN A 234 11.71 -14.99 6.77
CA GLN A 234 12.38 -15.42 8.00
C GLN A 234 13.84 -14.97 8.05
N ILE A 235 14.58 -15.08 6.93
CA ILE A 235 15.96 -14.62 6.83
C ILE A 235 16.03 -13.09 7.03
N LEU A 236 15.17 -12.32 6.36
CA LEU A 236 15.14 -10.87 6.48
C LEU A 236 14.81 -10.41 7.91
N ILE A 237 13.84 -11.06 8.56
CA ILE A 237 13.50 -10.81 9.96
C ILE A 237 14.70 -11.13 10.86
N ALA A 238 15.36 -12.26 10.68
CA ALA A 238 16.53 -12.64 11.46
C ALA A 238 17.68 -11.64 11.32
N GLN A 239 17.98 -11.20 10.10
CA GLN A 239 18.97 -10.18 9.82
C GLN A 239 18.63 -8.85 10.50
N ARG A 240 17.35 -8.42 10.41
CA ARG A 240 16.88 -7.19 11.07
C ARG A 240 17.02 -7.28 12.58
N VAL A 241 16.57 -8.37 13.18
CA VAL A 241 16.65 -8.59 14.63
C VAL A 241 18.11 -8.59 15.06
N GLY A 242 19.01 -9.32 14.38
CA GLY A 242 20.43 -9.35 14.68
C GLY A 242 21.04 -7.96 14.67
N ALA A 243 20.84 -7.18 13.62
CA ALA A 243 21.36 -5.81 13.50
C ALA A 243 20.83 -4.87 14.59
N ILE A 244 19.53 -4.96 14.92
CA ILE A 244 18.92 -4.18 16.02
C ILE A 244 19.52 -4.55 17.37
N MET A 245 19.76 -5.84 17.61
CA MET A 245 20.37 -6.32 18.86
C MET A 245 21.84 -5.92 19.00
N GLU A 246 22.63 -6.04 17.93
CA GLU A 246 24.04 -5.61 17.87
C GLU A 246 24.17 -4.10 18.09
N ALA A 247 23.36 -3.32 17.40
CA ALA A 247 23.35 -1.85 17.52
C ALA A 247 22.67 -1.35 18.80
N ASN A 248 22.15 -2.23 19.66
CA ASN A 248 21.40 -1.90 20.89
C ASN A 248 20.25 -0.89 20.68
N LYS A 249 19.52 -1.00 19.55
CA LYS A 249 18.45 -0.09 19.14
C LYS A 249 17.09 -0.53 19.75
N ARG A 250 16.90 -0.31 21.05
CA ARG A 250 15.73 -0.79 21.82
C ARG A 250 14.39 -0.29 21.29
N ASN A 251 14.34 0.88 20.67
CA ASN A 251 13.13 1.47 20.10
C ASN A 251 12.49 0.60 18.99
N TYR A 252 13.26 -0.33 18.40
CA TYR A 252 12.80 -1.24 17.35
C TYR A 252 12.47 -2.65 17.86
N TYR A 253 12.55 -2.92 19.16
CA TYR A 253 12.25 -4.25 19.73
C TYR A 253 10.80 -4.64 19.51
N ASN A 254 9.88 -3.68 19.62
CA ASN A 254 8.46 -3.88 19.32
C ASN A 254 8.24 -4.28 17.85
N GLU A 255 8.83 -3.55 16.90
CA GLU A 255 8.79 -3.87 15.47
C GLU A 255 9.29 -5.30 15.19
N CYS A 256 10.45 -5.66 15.74
CA CYS A 256 11.02 -6.99 15.59
C CYS A 256 10.09 -8.08 16.13
N ALA A 257 9.54 -7.90 17.32
CA ALA A 257 8.62 -8.85 17.93
C ALA A 257 7.32 -9.00 17.15
N ALA A 258 6.79 -7.89 16.58
CA ALA A 258 5.60 -7.90 15.73
C ALA A 258 5.81 -8.75 14.46
N PHE A 259 6.91 -8.56 13.74
CA PHE A 259 7.23 -9.35 12.55
C PHE A 259 7.46 -10.83 12.85
N ILE A 260 8.15 -11.16 13.96
CA ILE A 260 8.33 -12.54 14.41
C ILE A 260 6.97 -13.19 14.68
N ALA A 261 6.09 -12.50 15.40
CA ALA A 261 4.77 -12.99 15.74
C ALA A 261 3.89 -13.20 14.51
N ALA A 262 3.83 -12.21 13.61
CA ALA A 262 3.07 -12.27 12.36
C ALA A 262 3.58 -13.40 11.45
N CYS A 263 4.89 -13.56 11.31
CA CYS A 263 5.50 -14.65 10.56
C CYS A 263 5.11 -16.03 11.16
N GLY A 264 5.14 -16.15 12.48
CA GLY A 264 4.68 -17.35 13.16
C GLY A 264 3.19 -17.67 12.92
N GLU A 265 2.34 -16.64 12.90
CA GLU A 265 0.90 -16.79 12.59
C GLU A 265 0.66 -17.22 11.13
N VAL A 266 1.46 -16.73 10.18
CA VAL A 266 1.42 -17.20 8.78
C VAL A 266 1.77 -18.69 8.71
N ILE A 267 2.87 -19.09 9.33
CA ILE A 267 3.31 -20.50 9.31
C ILE A 267 2.27 -21.40 9.99
N GLU A 268 1.63 -20.94 11.08
CA GLU A 268 0.54 -21.68 11.74
C GLU A 268 -0.69 -21.83 10.84
N SER A 269 -1.07 -20.80 10.08
CA SER A 269 -2.22 -20.85 9.17
C SER A 269 -2.03 -21.90 8.06
N ARG A 270 -0.77 -22.21 7.74
CA ARG A 270 -0.38 -23.22 6.75
C ARG A 270 -0.19 -24.62 7.35
N GLY A 271 -0.76 -24.87 8.53
CA GLY A 271 -0.86 -26.18 9.15
C GLY A 271 0.25 -26.53 10.15
N GLN A 272 1.26 -25.69 10.35
CA GLN A 272 2.34 -25.95 11.31
C GLN A 272 1.97 -25.45 12.71
N LYS A 273 1.16 -26.22 13.43
CA LYS A 273 0.68 -25.87 14.78
C LYS A 273 1.83 -25.51 15.74
N GLY A 274 1.65 -24.42 16.49
CA GLY A 274 2.63 -23.96 17.49
C GLY A 274 3.86 -23.26 16.90
N ALA A 275 3.86 -22.96 15.59
CA ALA A 275 4.99 -22.31 14.93
C ALA A 275 5.28 -20.91 15.52
N LYS A 276 4.26 -20.13 15.88
CA LYS A 276 4.43 -18.81 16.52
C LYS A 276 5.24 -18.95 17.82
N GLN A 277 4.83 -19.87 18.70
CA GLN A 277 5.52 -20.08 19.98
C GLN A 277 6.94 -20.63 19.79
N SER A 278 7.12 -21.58 18.86
CA SER A 278 8.43 -22.16 18.56
C SER A 278 9.40 -21.11 18.00
N LEU A 279 8.94 -20.25 17.10
CA LEU A 279 9.73 -19.18 16.53
C LEU A 279 10.13 -18.15 17.59
N MET A 280 9.18 -17.70 18.41
CA MET A 280 9.44 -16.76 19.51
C MET A 280 10.39 -17.36 20.56
N LEU A 281 10.27 -18.66 20.86
CA LEU A 281 11.17 -19.35 21.77
C LEU A 281 12.61 -19.38 21.24
N SER A 282 12.81 -19.56 19.94
CA SER A 282 14.15 -19.52 19.34
C SER A 282 14.83 -18.17 19.56
N TYR A 283 14.12 -17.08 19.28
CA TYR A 283 14.62 -15.73 19.54
C TYR A 283 14.83 -15.42 21.02
N LYS A 284 13.95 -15.90 21.92
CA LYS A 284 14.17 -15.79 23.36
C LYS A 284 15.47 -16.47 23.79
N LYS A 285 15.76 -17.67 23.28
CA LYS A 285 16.98 -18.41 23.60
C LYS A 285 18.22 -17.68 23.10
N GLU A 286 18.20 -17.19 21.88
CA GLU A 286 19.30 -16.47 21.24
C GLU A 286 19.61 -15.15 21.95
N TYR A 287 18.57 -14.39 22.33
CA TYR A 287 18.69 -13.10 22.99
C TYR A 287 18.29 -13.12 24.47
N ALA A 288 18.60 -14.19 25.21
CA ALA A 288 18.16 -14.42 26.58
C ALA A 288 18.53 -13.29 27.56
N ARG A 289 19.61 -12.55 27.28
CA ARG A 289 20.06 -11.39 28.10
C ARG A 289 19.30 -10.09 27.80
N ARG A 290 18.50 -10.02 26.74
CA ARG A 290 17.76 -8.84 26.29
C ARG A 290 16.34 -8.79 26.88
N ARG A 291 16.26 -8.51 28.22
CA ARG A 291 14.97 -8.57 28.96
C ARG A 291 13.86 -7.74 28.32
N SER A 292 14.16 -6.52 27.82
CA SER A 292 13.15 -5.68 27.18
C SER A 292 12.62 -6.30 25.88
N PHE A 293 13.47 -6.97 25.09
CA PHE A 293 13.03 -7.66 23.89
C PHE A 293 12.14 -8.87 24.22
N ILE A 294 12.51 -9.63 25.27
CA ILE A 294 11.69 -10.75 25.74
C ILE A 294 10.31 -10.25 26.21
N GLN A 295 10.27 -9.06 26.85
CA GLN A 295 9.00 -8.44 27.21
C GLN A 295 8.16 -8.09 25.99
N GLU A 296 8.76 -7.57 24.90
CA GLU A 296 8.04 -7.35 23.65
C GLU A 296 7.50 -8.65 23.06
N LEU A 297 8.27 -9.74 23.05
CA LEU A 297 7.76 -11.05 22.62
C LEU A 297 6.53 -11.47 23.43
N ARG A 298 6.51 -11.24 24.76
CA ARG A 298 5.34 -11.53 25.61
C ARG A 298 4.15 -10.65 25.26
N ASN A 299 4.38 -9.35 24.96
CA ASN A 299 3.33 -8.43 24.52
C ASN A 299 2.65 -8.93 23.24
N PHE A 300 3.39 -9.64 22.37
CA PHE A 300 2.90 -10.24 21.14
C PHE A 300 2.48 -11.70 21.29
N GLY A 301 2.25 -12.18 22.54
CA GLY A 301 1.62 -13.45 22.84
C GLY A 301 2.57 -14.62 23.06
N PHE A 302 3.87 -14.37 23.27
CA PHE A 302 4.79 -15.43 23.72
C PHE A 302 4.41 -15.92 25.12
N ARG A 303 4.29 -17.22 25.26
CA ARG A 303 4.03 -17.91 26.54
C ARG A 303 5.21 -18.80 26.89
N GLU A 304 5.67 -18.75 28.15
CA GLU A 304 6.73 -19.62 28.66
C GLU A 304 6.21 -21.02 28.97
#